data_1d2bae88aa922a22602a11396a6e6ed0
#
_entry.id   1d2bae88aa922a22602a11396a6e6ed0
#
_cell.length_a   1.000
_cell.length_b   1.000
_cell.length_c   1.000
_cell.angle_alpha   90.00
_cell.angle_beta   90.00
_cell.angle_gamma   90.00
#
_symmetry.space_group_name_H-M   'P 1'
#
loop_
_entity.id
_entity.type
_entity.pdbx_description
1 polymer ?
#
loop_
_entity_poly.entity_id
_entity_poly.type
_entity_poly.pdbx_seq_one_letter_code
_entity_poly.pdbx_strand_id
1 'polypeptide(L)'
;MKKYVKILPLVALFFAFSANAEVALQSNSEILGKWKLYAEAIKLDGEKKAVTIEWEFKADGTLLTTATDSVGRTKEMKITIKYLIEDGDIKKQKTPGQEKYESCKVVEKDNVNMTLKCPFTYFFLTKL
;
A
#
# COMPACT_ATOMS: atom_id res chain seq x y z
N MET A 1 22.44 30.67 -34.96
CA MET A 1 22.11 30.39 -34.75
C MET A 1 21.61 29.52 -34.34
N LYS A 2 21.00 29.27 -34.16
CA LYS A 2 20.55 28.57 -34.05
C LYS A 2 20.57 27.60 -33.30
N LYS A 3 20.74 26.99 -33.06
CA LYS A 3 21.08 26.05 -32.49
C LYS A 3 20.46 25.75 -31.33
N TYR A 4 19.90 26.13 -30.83
CA TYR A 4 19.47 26.05 -29.71
C TYR A 4 18.45 25.11 -29.48
N VAL A 5 17.98 24.67 -30.20
CA VAL A 5 17.00 23.90 -30.09
C VAL A 5 17.07 22.69 -29.48
N LYS A 6 18.09 22.15 -29.43
CA LYS A 6 18.28 20.91 -29.00
C LYS A 6 17.90 20.54 -27.69
N ILE A 7 17.76 21.26 -26.87
CA ILE A 7 17.61 20.89 -25.57
C ILE A 7 16.33 20.31 -25.20
N LEU A 8 15.31 20.70 -25.76
CA LEU A 8 14.02 20.29 -25.40
C LEU A 8 13.73 18.84 -25.35
N PRO A 9 14.17 18.09 -26.26
CA PRO A 9 13.79 16.68 -26.32
C PRO A 9 14.24 15.90 -25.13
N LEU A 10 15.27 16.38 -24.53
CA LEU A 10 15.80 15.65 -23.44
C LEU A 10 14.91 15.57 -22.27
N VAL A 11 14.20 16.62 -22.06
CA VAL A 11 13.36 16.70 -20.92
C VAL A 11 12.27 15.66 -20.95
N ALA A 12 11.75 15.42 -22.10
CA ALA A 12 10.65 14.49 -22.21
C ALA A 12 11.01 13.09 -21.79
N LEU A 13 12.25 12.75 -21.90
CA LEU A 13 12.63 11.41 -21.58
C LEU A 13 12.53 11.06 -20.11
N PHE A 14 12.65 12.05 -19.29
CA PHE A 14 12.62 11.78 -17.88
C PHE A 14 11.27 11.31 -17.39
N PHE A 15 10.24 11.73 -18.03
CA PHE A 15 8.92 11.36 -17.59
C PHE A 15 8.67 9.87 -17.72
N ALA A 16 9.27 9.26 -18.69
CA ALA A 16 9.05 7.84 -18.89
C ALA A 16 9.52 7.02 -17.72
N PHE A 17 10.55 7.50 -17.05
CA PHE A 17 11.09 6.72 -15.96
C PHE A 17 10.34 6.93 -14.67
N SER A 18 9.79 8.09 -14.47
CA SER A 18 9.10 8.34 -13.22
C SER A 18 7.83 7.53 -13.11
N ALA A 19 7.33 7.02 -14.21
CA ALA A 19 6.12 6.20 -14.17
C ALA A 19 6.28 4.92 -13.38
N ASN A 20 7.50 4.45 -13.18
CA ASN A 20 7.75 3.22 -12.46
C ASN A 20 8.21 3.45 -11.04
N ALA A 21 8.24 4.68 -10.60
CA ALA A 21 8.74 4.97 -9.26
C ALA A 21 7.72 4.58 -8.22
N GLU A 22 8.21 4.03 -7.12
CA GLU A 22 7.38 3.75 -5.98
C GLU A 22 6.90 5.05 -5.34
N VAL A 23 5.81 4.99 -4.63
CA VAL A 23 5.23 6.16 -3.98
C VAL A 23 5.78 6.26 -2.57
N ALA A 24 6.47 7.36 -2.27
CA ALA A 24 6.97 7.60 -0.93
C ALA A 24 5.93 8.39 -0.15
N LEU A 25 5.42 7.81 0.93
CA LEU A 25 4.45 8.50 1.76
C LEU A 25 5.14 9.53 2.64
N GLN A 26 4.52 10.68 2.82
CA GLN A 26 5.05 11.74 3.66
C GLN A 26 4.54 11.61 5.09
N SER A 27 3.30 11.16 5.25
CA SER A 27 2.71 10.99 6.56
C SER A 27 1.52 10.02 6.46
N ASN A 28 1.00 9.62 7.62
CA ASN A 28 -0.15 8.72 7.63
C ASN A 28 -1.43 9.38 7.14
N SER A 29 -1.46 10.72 7.04
CA SER A 29 -2.65 11.39 6.55
C SER A 29 -3.04 10.96 5.14
N GLU A 30 -2.09 10.46 4.39
CA GLU A 30 -2.33 10.02 3.02
C GLU A 30 -3.05 8.68 2.94
N ILE A 31 -3.09 7.94 4.04
CA ILE A 31 -3.70 6.61 4.03
C ILE A 31 -4.75 6.41 5.11
N LEU A 32 -5.07 7.46 5.88
CA LEU A 32 -6.05 7.31 6.96
C LEU A 32 -7.41 6.88 6.44
N GLY A 33 -8.10 6.09 7.24
CA GLY A 33 -9.45 5.64 6.95
C GLY A 33 -9.52 4.16 6.64
N LYS A 34 -10.65 3.78 6.08
CA LYS A 34 -10.94 2.37 5.83
C LYS A 34 -10.63 1.99 4.39
N TRP A 35 -10.02 0.83 4.24
CA TRP A 35 -9.66 0.27 2.95
C TRP A 35 -10.13 -1.18 2.90
N LYS A 36 -10.60 -1.60 1.74
CA LYS A 36 -10.91 -3.00 1.54
C LYS A 36 -9.69 -3.66 0.92
N LEU A 37 -9.14 -4.65 1.60
CA LEU A 37 -8.09 -5.48 1.04
C LEU A 37 -8.82 -6.58 0.28
N TYR A 38 -8.83 -6.47 -1.04
CA TYR A 38 -9.66 -7.35 -1.86
C TYR A 38 -8.88 -8.46 -2.54
N ALA A 39 -7.59 -8.37 -2.59
CA ALA A 39 -6.78 -9.41 -3.22
C ALA A 39 -5.34 -9.35 -2.74
N GLU A 40 -4.65 -10.47 -2.87
CA GLU A 40 -3.23 -10.55 -2.62
C GLU A 40 -2.57 -11.40 -3.68
N ALA A 41 -1.27 -11.22 -3.91
CA ALA A 41 -0.52 -11.96 -4.90
C ALA A 41 0.93 -12.06 -4.49
N ILE A 42 1.63 -13.08 -4.99
CA ILE A 42 3.04 -13.25 -4.72
C ILE A 42 3.86 -12.32 -5.62
N LYS A 43 3.37 -12.04 -6.82
CA LYS A 43 4.01 -11.13 -7.77
C LYS A 43 3.01 -10.06 -8.18
N LEU A 44 3.51 -8.88 -8.51
CA LEU A 44 2.67 -7.76 -8.88
C LEU A 44 1.76 -8.07 -10.06
N ASP A 45 2.28 -8.74 -11.05
CA ASP A 45 1.53 -9.12 -12.25
C ASP A 45 1.10 -10.58 -12.23
N GLY A 46 1.17 -11.21 -11.07
CA GLY A 46 0.82 -12.62 -10.95
C GLY A 46 -0.64 -12.84 -10.66
N GLU A 47 -0.96 -14.10 -10.39
CA GLU A 47 -2.32 -14.47 -10.08
C GLU A 47 -2.75 -13.88 -8.75
N LYS A 48 -3.91 -13.26 -8.73
CA LYS A 48 -4.44 -12.65 -7.53
C LYS A 48 -5.40 -13.59 -6.82
N LYS A 49 -5.23 -13.67 -5.52
CA LYS A 49 -6.13 -14.46 -4.69
C LYS A 49 -7.08 -13.50 -4.00
N ALA A 50 -8.38 -13.71 -4.18
CA ALA A 50 -9.39 -12.87 -3.57
C ALA A 50 -9.41 -13.07 -2.05
N VAL A 51 -9.53 -11.98 -1.31
CA VAL A 51 -9.65 -12.03 0.15
C VAL A 51 -10.76 -11.08 0.58
N THR A 52 -11.23 -11.25 1.81
CA THR A 52 -12.32 -10.45 2.36
C THR A 52 -11.85 -9.86 3.68
N ILE A 53 -11.06 -8.79 3.60
CA ILE A 53 -10.44 -8.18 4.76
C ILE A 53 -10.60 -6.67 4.66
N GLU A 54 -10.85 -6.03 5.79
CA GLU A 54 -10.92 -4.59 5.85
C GLU A 54 -9.80 -4.10 6.75
N TRP A 55 -9.10 -3.05 6.30
CA TRP A 55 -8.06 -2.40 7.07
C TRP A 55 -8.51 -0.98 7.38
N GLU A 56 -8.31 -0.55 8.62
CA GLU A 56 -8.54 0.83 8.96
C GLU A 56 -7.28 1.41 9.58
N PHE A 57 -6.67 2.37 8.90
CA PHE A 57 -5.52 3.10 9.41
C PHE A 57 -6.05 4.27 10.24
N LYS A 58 -5.76 4.25 11.53
CA LYS A 58 -6.24 5.30 12.43
C LYS A 58 -5.14 6.32 12.71
N ALA A 59 -5.56 7.54 13.00
CA ALA A 59 -4.61 8.63 13.24
C ALA A 59 -3.72 8.40 14.47
N ASP A 60 -4.17 7.55 15.38
CA ASP A 60 -3.41 7.27 16.61
C ASP A 60 -2.27 6.26 16.40
N GLY A 61 -2.04 5.84 15.19
CA GLY A 61 -0.96 4.90 14.90
C GLY A 61 -1.34 3.44 14.99
N THR A 62 -2.63 3.14 14.98
CA THR A 62 -3.09 1.75 14.99
C THR A 62 -3.74 1.39 13.67
N LEU A 63 -3.60 0.13 13.29
CA LEU A 63 -4.22 -0.45 12.12
C LEU A 63 -5.16 -1.55 12.61
N LEU A 64 -6.46 -1.35 12.38
CA LEU A 64 -7.45 -2.34 12.73
C LEU A 64 -7.73 -3.21 11.51
N THR A 65 -7.56 -4.50 11.65
CA THR A 65 -7.82 -5.47 10.59
C THR A 65 -9.06 -6.26 10.96
N THR A 66 -10.03 -6.32 10.07
CA THR A 66 -11.25 -7.08 10.26
C THR A 66 -11.34 -8.11 9.13
N ALA A 67 -11.35 -9.38 9.50
CA ALA A 67 -11.41 -10.47 8.54
C ALA A 67 -12.68 -11.29 8.74
N THR A 68 -13.28 -11.71 7.64
CA THR A 68 -14.47 -12.56 7.68
C THR A 68 -14.27 -13.75 6.75
N ASP A 69 -14.96 -14.84 7.04
CA ASP A 69 -14.99 -15.98 6.16
C ASP A 69 -15.80 -15.60 4.90
N SER A 70 -15.30 -15.93 3.74
CA SER A 70 -15.93 -15.60 2.48
C SER A 70 -17.33 -16.19 2.34
N VAL A 71 -17.63 -17.28 3.04
CA VAL A 71 -18.96 -17.87 3.02
C VAL A 71 -19.79 -17.45 4.22
N GLY A 72 -19.24 -16.61 5.09
CA GLY A 72 -20.00 -16.06 6.20
C GLY A 72 -20.27 -17.00 7.35
N ARG A 73 -19.54 -18.09 7.42
CA ARG A 73 -19.78 -19.07 8.49
C ARG A 73 -19.07 -18.76 9.78
N THR A 74 -17.98 -17.99 9.73
CA THR A 74 -17.24 -17.64 10.93
C THR A 74 -17.53 -16.19 11.29
N LYS A 75 -17.35 -15.90 12.58
CA LYS A 75 -17.53 -14.54 13.05
C LYS A 75 -16.39 -13.68 12.59
N GLU A 76 -16.60 -12.39 12.57
CA GLU A 76 -15.55 -11.44 12.25
C GLU A 76 -14.41 -11.59 13.27
N MET A 77 -13.19 -11.55 12.77
CA MET A 77 -12.01 -11.50 13.60
C MET A 77 -11.41 -10.12 13.47
N LYS A 78 -11.18 -9.48 14.61
CA LYS A 78 -10.58 -8.15 14.63
C LYS A 78 -9.24 -8.19 15.32
N ILE A 79 -8.24 -7.65 14.67
CA ILE A 79 -6.88 -7.59 15.21
C ILE A 79 -6.38 -6.18 15.07
N THR A 80 -5.84 -5.62 16.14
CA THR A 80 -5.27 -4.29 16.13
C THR A 80 -3.76 -4.40 16.26
N ILE A 81 -3.03 -3.77 15.34
CA ILE A 81 -1.58 -3.69 15.40
C ILE A 81 -1.16 -2.24 15.28
N LYS A 82 0.10 -1.96 15.57
CA LYS A 82 0.64 -0.62 15.43
C LYS A 82 1.27 -0.45 14.06
N TYR A 83 1.23 0.75 13.53
CA TYR A 83 1.90 1.08 12.30
C TYR A 83 2.48 2.48 12.37
N LEU A 84 3.40 2.78 11.48
CA LEU A 84 3.94 4.12 11.34
C LEU A 84 4.45 4.29 9.91
N ILE A 85 4.67 5.53 9.51
CA ILE A 85 5.29 5.83 8.22
C ILE A 85 6.73 6.18 8.50
N GLU A 86 7.65 5.45 7.87
CA GLU A 86 9.07 5.69 8.04
C GLU A 86 9.76 5.47 6.70
N ASP A 87 10.57 6.43 6.29
CA ASP A 87 11.28 6.38 5.01
C ASP A 87 10.36 6.17 3.81
N GLY A 88 9.16 6.73 3.88
CA GLY A 88 8.19 6.61 2.79
C GLY A 88 7.38 5.33 2.79
N ASP A 89 7.70 4.39 3.66
CA ASP A 89 7.04 3.09 3.71
C ASP A 89 6.08 2.98 4.89
N ILE A 90 5.19 2.02 4.81
CA ILE A 90 4.32 1.67 5.93
C ILE A 90 5.03 0.57 6.71
N LYS A 91 5.36 0.85 7.97
CA LYS A 91 5.91 -0.13 8.88
C LYS A 91 4.80 -0.62 9.79
N LYS A 92 4.53 -1.89 9.81
CA LYS A 92 3.46 -2.42 10.65
C LYS A 92 3.92 -3.63 11.44
N GLN A 93 3.37 -3.78 12.63
CA GLN A 93 3.70 -4.93 13.46
C GLN A 93 3.32 -6.22 12.74
N LYS A 94 4.16 -7.22 12.90
CA LYS A 94 3.83 -8.54 12.36
C LYS A 94 2.79 -9.24 13.21
N THR A 95 2.84 -9.01 14.50
CA THR A 95 1.96 -9.65 15.45
C THR A 95 1.60 -8.66 16.54
N PRO A 96 0.35 -8.62 17.01
CA PRO A 96 -0.03 -7.70 18.06
C PRO A 96 0.85 -7.85 19.30
N GLY A 97 1.27 -6.72 19.86
CA GLY A 97 2.04 -6.71 21.09
C GLY A 97 3.49 -7.06 20.98
N GLN A 98 4.00 -7.36 19.79
CA GLN A 98 5.40 -7.66 19.59
C GLN A 98 6.12 -6.52 18.88
N GLU A 99 7.40 -6.37 19.20
CA GLU A 99 8.20 -5.26 18.66
C GLU A 99 8.80 -5.55 17.30
N LYS A 100 8.27 -6.51 16.57
CA LYS A 100 8.76 -6.82 15.23
C LYS A 100 7.85 -6.19 14.21
N TYR A 101 8.43 -5.40 13.33
CA TYR A 101 7.70 -4.72 12.26
C TYR A 101 8.14 -5.23 10.91
N GLU A 102 7.26 -5.15 9.95
CA GLU A 102 7.62 -5.39 8.56
C GLU A 102 7.39 -4.11 7.78
N SER A 103 8.15 -3.93 6.72
CA SER A 103 8.09 -2.74 5.90
C SER A 103 7.32 -3.06 4.63
N CYS A 104 6.30 -2.26 4.36
CA CYS A 104 5.52 -2.39 3.14
C CYS A 104 5.71 -1.14 2.31
N LYS A 105 6.11 -1.31 1.06
CA LYS A 105 6.31 -0.20 0.14
C LYS A 105 5.04 0.05 -0.63
N VAL A 106 4.73 1.32 -0.88
CA VAL A 106 3.58 1.66 -1.72
C VAL A 106 4.08 1.68 -3.16
N VAL A 107 3.67 0.71 -3.94
CA VAL A 107 4.13 0.61 -5.33
C VAL A 107 3.22 1.33 -6.31
N GLU A 108 1.95 1.48 -5.95
CA GLU A 108 1.00 2.26 -6.75
C GLU A 108 -0.02 2.87 -5.82
N LYS A 109 -0.44 4.09 -6.10
CA LYS A 109 -1.47 4.74 -5.29
C LYS A 109 -2.13 5.86 -6.07
N ASP A 110 -3.46 5.88 -6.04
CA ASP A 110 -4.24 7.03 -6.50
C ASP A 110 -5.26 7.35 -5.41
N ASN A 111 -6.31 8.09 -5.71
CA ASN A 111 -7.28 8.50 -4.70
C ASN A 111 -8.14 7.35 -4.18
N VAL A 112 -8.21 6.27 -4.90
CA VAL A 112 -9.12 5.16 -4.61
C VAL A 112 -8.38 3.86 -4.34
N ASN A 113 -7.29 3.63 -5.05
CA ASN A 113 -6.59 2.35 -4.97
C ASN A 113 -5.18 2.50 -4.44
N MET A 114 -4.71 1.44 -3.80
CA MET A 114 -3.34 1.39 -3.29
C MET A 114 -2.84 -0.04 -3.38
N THR A 115 -1.62 -0.21 -3.89
CA THR A 115 -0.97 -1.51 -3.93
C THR A 115 0.27 -1.46 -3.07
N LEU A 116 0.39 -2.41 -2.16
CA LEU A 116 1.52 -2.49 -1.25
C LEU A 116 2.35 -3.72 -1.56
N LYS A 117 3.66 -3.55 -1.48
CA LYS A 117 4.59 -4.68 -1.55
C LYS A 117 5.17 -4.89 -0.16
N CYS A 118 4.72 -5.94 0.51
CA CYS A 118 5.26 -6.39 1.79
C CYS A 118 6.27 -7.50 1.51
N PRO A 119 7.05 -7.96 2.49
CA PRO A 119 8.16 -8.88 2.20
C PRO A 119 7.83 -10.09 1.35
N PHE A 120 6.68 -10.68 1.52
CA PHE A 120 6.37 -11.90 0.78
C PHE A 120 5.08 -11.81 -0.04
N THR A 121 4.42 -10.67 -0.05
CA THR A 121 3.08 -10.59 -0.63
C THR A 121 2.79 -9.18 -1.11
N TYR A 122 2.07 -9.07 -2.22
CA TYR A 122 1.51 -7.81 -2.66
C TYR A 122 0.06 -7.76 -2.19
N PHE A 123 -0.35 -6.62 -1.66
CA PHE A 123 -1.71 -6.39 -1.20
C PHE A 123 -2.38 -5.33 -2.04
N PHE A 124 -3.60 -5.62 -2.48
CA PHE A 124 -4.37 -4.71 -3.33
C PHE A 124 -5.55 -4.17 -2.54
N LEU A 125 -5.56 -2.87 -2.34
CA LEU A 125 -6.55 -2.20 -1.51
C LEU A 125 -7.34 -1.17 -2.29
N THR A 126 -8.60 -1.01 -1.92
CA THR A 126 -9.43 0.05 -2.47
C THR A 126 -10.09 0.80 -1.32
N LYS A 127 -10.21 2.10 -1.48
CA LYS A 127 -10.75 2.96 -0.43
C LYS A 127 -12.24 2.72 -0.24
N LEU A 128 -12.66 2.63 1.00
CA LEU A 128 -14.09 2.49 1.33
C LEU A 128 -14.71 3.85 1.62
#